data_93ef5c14ae2fd73cf14f1e066109c55c
#
_entry.id   93ef5c14ae2fd73cf14f1e066109c55c
#
_cell.length_a   1.000
_cell.length_b   1.000
_cell.length_c   1.000
_cell.angle_alpha   90.00
_cell.angle_beta   90.00
_cell.angle_gamma   90.00
#
_symmetry.space_group_name_H-M   'P 1'
#
loop_
_entity.id
_entity.type
_entity.pdbx_description
1 polymer ?
#
loop_
_entity_poly.entity_id
_entity_poly.type
_entity_poly.pdbx_seq_one_letter_code
_entity_poly.pdbx_strand_id
1 'polypeptide(L)' 'VTTESHDKMIRAFQEYFKWQDRFEYRGSDEAGVKARYWLSEIRNEASIRRVEIQTKRDERKQARKGMVGRPPKIHK' A
#
# COMPACT_ATOMS: atom_id res chain seq x y z
N VAL A 1 -13.69 4.49 -6.50
CA VAL A 1 -12.78 3.88 -7.45
C VAL A 1 -11.52 3.41 -6.74
N THR A 2 -11.24 2.16 -6.88
CA THR A 2 -10.03 1.60 -6.29
C THR A 2 -8.89 1.68 -7.27
N THR A 3 -7.72 1.91 -6.74
CA THR A 3 -6.54 1.89 -7.58
C THR A 3 -6.02 0.47 -7.69
N GLU A 4 -5.31 0.23 -8.76
CA GLU A 4 -4.76 -1.09 -9.00
C GLU A 4 -3.78 -1.50 -7.91
N SER A 5 -2.95 -0.58 -7.45
CA SER A 5 -1.98 -0.91 -6.41
C SER A 5 -2.66 -1.24 -5.09
N HIS A 6 -3.78 -0.58 -4.81
CA HIS A 6 -4.55 -0.88 -3.61
C HIS A 6 -5.07 -2.31 -3.66
N ASP A 7 -5.65 -2.69 -4.80
CA ASP A 7 -6.18 -4.03 -4.98
C ASP A 7 -5.08 -5.09 -4.90
N LYS A 8 -3.95 -4.80 -5.51
CA LYS A 8 -2.82 -5.72 -5.45
C LYS A 8 -2.33 -5.91 -4.04
N MET A 9 -2.34 -4.85 -3.24
CA MET A 9 -1.89 -4.96 -1.86
C MET A 9 -2.84 -5.82 -1.05
N ILE A 10 -4.14 -5.65 -1.25
CA ILE A 10 -5.12 -6.48 -0.56
C ILE A 10 -4.91 -7.94 -0.92
N ARG A 11 -4.71 -8.22 -2.20
CA ARG A 11 -4.50 -9.59 -2.63
C ARG A 11 -3.21 -10.17 -2.03
N ALA A 12 -2.17 -9.36 -1.96
CA ALA A 12 -0.92 -9.82 -1.36
C ALA A 12 -1.10 -10.18 0.10
N PHE A 13 -1.91 -9.40 0.83
CA PHE A 13 -2.22 -9.73 2.21
C PHE A 13 -2.95 -11.06 2.31
N GLN A 14 -3.92 -11.29 1.44
CA GLN A 14 -4.68 -12.54 1.47
C GLN A 14 -3.77 -13.73 1.20
N GLU A 15 -2.87 -13.60 0.24
CA GLU A 15 -1.93 -14.67 -0.04
C GLU A 15 -0.97 -14.89 1.12
N TYR A 16 -0.49 -13.80 1.71
CA TYR A 16 0.39 -13.93 2.85
C TYR A 16 -0.29 -14.67 4.00
N PHE A 17 -1.55 -14.32 4.29
CA PHE A 17 -2.27 -14.99 5.38
C PHE A 17 -2.35 -16.51 5.14
N LYS A 18 -2.63 -16.90 3.91
CA LYS A 18 -2.75 -18.29 3.57
C LYS A 18 -1.44 -19.05 3.80
N TRP A 19 -0.34 -18.50 3.32
CA TRP A 19 0.94 -19.17 3.43
C TRP A 19 1.52 -19.10 4.84
N GLN A 20 1.27 -18.01 5.53
CA GLN A 20 1.69 -17.85 6.90
C GLN A 20 1.03 -18.90 7.79
N ASP A 21 -0.27 -19.16 7.56
CA ASP A 21 -0.97 -20.17 8.32
C ASP A 21 -0.36 -21.55 8.10
N ARG A 22 -0.07 -21.88 6.86
CA ARG A 22 0.53 -23.18 6.56
C ARG A 22 1.91 -23.31 7.18
N PHE A 23 2.66 -22.23 7.19
CA PHE A 23 3.98 -22.27 7.79
C PHE A 23 3.89 -22.49 9.30
N GLU A 24 3.01 -21.73 9.96
CA GLU A 24 2.92 -21.81 11.42
C GLU A 24 2.27 -23.09 11.90
N TYR A 25 1.23 -23.55 11.24
CA TYR A 25 0.47 -24.69 11.76
C TYR A 25 0.83 -26.01 11.15
N ARG A 26 1.46 -26.01 10.00
CA ARG A 26 1.88 -27.25 9.37
C ARG A 26 3.37 -27.42 9.28
N GLY A 27 4.12 -26.35 9.58
CA GLY A 27 5.57 -26.40 9.55
C GLY A 27 6.16 -26.61 8.15
N SER A 28 5.47 -26.12 7.12
CA SER A 28 5.93 -26.30 5.77
C SER A 28 7.00 -25.27 5.43
N ASP A 29 8.19 -25.72 5.07
CA ASP A 29 9.24 -24.81 4.66
C ASP A 29 8.88 -24.05 3.39
N GLU A 30 8.23 -24.74 2.47
CA GLU A 30 7.80 -24.11 1.23
C GLU A 30 6.84 -22.97 1.50
N ALA A 31 5.93 -23.18 2.45
CA ALA A 31 4.99 -22.12 2.82
C ALA A 31 5.72 -20.92 3.40
N GLY A 32 6.79 -21.15 4.14
CA GLY A 32 7.59 -20.07 4.66
C GLY A 32 8.23 -19.24 3.57
N VAL A 33 8.74 -19.90 2.53
CA VAL A 33 9.32 -19.19 1.40
C VAL A 33 8.27 -18.35 0.70
N LYS A 34 7.07 -18.90 0.51
CA LYS A 34 6.02 -18.17 -0.15
C LYS A 34 5.50 -17.02 0.70
N ALA A 35 5.44 -17.20 2.02
CA ALA A 35 5.04 -16.12 2.90
C ALA A 35 6.02 -14.95 2.81
N ARG A 36 7.31 -15.24 2.75
CA ARG A 36 8.31 -14.19 2.61
C ARG A 36 8.18 -13.48 1.27
N TYR A 37 7.89 -14.22 0.22
CA TYR A 37 7.67 -13.62 -1.09
C TYR A 37 6.52 -12.61 -1.04
N TRP A 38 5.41 -13.00 -0.43
CA TRP A 38 4.26 -12.11 -0.39
C TRP A 38 4.49 -10.92 0.53
N LEU A 39 5.30 -11.08 1.57
CA LEU A 39 5.68 -9.93 2.38
C LEU A 39 6.48 -8.91 1.56
N SER A 40 7.35 -9.38 0.68
CA SER A 40 8.07 -8.48 -0.21
C SER A 40 7.11 -7.76 -1.16
N GLU A 41 6.10 -8.49 -1.65
CA GLU A 41 5.11 -7.88 -2.53
C GLU A 41 4.30 -6.82 -1.79
N ILE A 42 3.94 -7.10 -0.54
CA ILE A 42 3.23 -6.13 0.27
C ILE A 42 4.05 -4.87 0.43
N ARG A 43 5.34 -5.02 0.71
CA ARG A 43 6.21 -3.86 0.87
C ARG A 43 6.29 -3.05 -0.41
N ASN A 44 6.43 -3.72 -1.54
CA ASN A 44 6.53 -3.03 -2.82
C ASN A 44 5.24 -2.28 -3.15
N GLU A 45 4.11 -2.95 -2.99
CA GLU A 45 2.83 -2.31 -3.28
C GLU A 45 2.53 -1.18 -2.31
N ALA A 46 2.95 -1.34 -1.06
CA ALA A 46 2.76 -0.27 -0.09
C ALA A 46 3.56 0.97 -0.48
N SER A 47 4.77 0.79 -0.99
CA SER A 47 5.58 1.91 -1.45
C SER A 47 4.90 2.63 -2.59
N ILE A 48 4.39 1.88 -3.54
CA ILE A 48 3.69 2.47 -4.68
C ILE A 48 2.46 3.23 -4.21
N ARG A 49 1.71 2.63 -3.30
CA ARG A 49 0.49 3.25 -2.80
C ARG A 49 0.79 4.55 -2.05
N ARG A 50 1.88 4.57 -1.29
CA ARG A 50 2.26 5.78 -0.58
C ARG A 50 2.54 6.93 -1.54
N VAL A 51 3.22 6.62 -2.65
CA VAL A 51 3.53 7.65 -3.64
C VAL A 51 2.22 8.14 -4.29
N GLU A 52 1.32 7.23 -4.59
CA GLU A 52 0.05 7.62 -5.18
C GLU A 52 -0.74 8.56 -4.29
N ILE A 53 -0.78 8.24 -3.00
CA ILE A 53 -1.49 9.08 -2.05
C ILE A 53 -0.85 10.45 -1.96
N GLN A 54 0.47 10.49 -1.92
CA GLN A 54 1.17 11.77 -1.84
C GLN A 54 0.91 12.61 -3.08
N THR A 55 0.91 11.97 -4.24
CA THR A 55 0.63 12.68 -5.49
C THR A 55 -0.78 13.28 -5.47
N LYS A 56 -1.74 12.50 -5.01
CA LYS A 56 -3.12 12.98 -4.95
C LYS A 56 -3.26 14.12 -3.95
N ARG A 57 -2.56 14.03 -2.84
CA ARG A 57 -2.59 15.11 -1.87
C ARG A 57 -2.02 16.40 -2.46
N ASP A 58 -0.93 16.27 -3.19
CA ASP A 58 -0.32 17.43 -3.84
C ASP A 58 -1.26 18.04 -4.86
N GLU A 59 -1.90 17.20 -5.64
CA GLU A 59 -2.86 17.68 -6.64
C GLU A 59 -4.02 18.42 -5.99
N ARG A 60 -4.52 17.90 -4.88
CA ARG A 60 -5.60 18.55 -4.16
C ARG A 60 -5.18 19.89 -3.59
N LYS A 61 -3.95 19.97 -3.11
CA LYS A 61 -3.41 21.23 -2.61
C LYS A 61 -3.31 22.26 -3.74
N GLN A 62 -2.85 21.82 -4.89
CA GLN A 62 -2.74 22.72 -6.03
C GLN A 62 -4.11 23.25 -6.44
N ALA A 63 -5.08 22.37 -6.52
CA ALA A 63 -6.41 22.78 -6.89
C ALA A 63 -7.00 23.75 -5.88
N ARG A 64 -6.78 23.49 -4.61
CA ARG A 64 -7.33 24.33 -3.56
C ARG A 64 -6.68 25.70 -3.59
N LYS A 65 -5.36 25.73 -3.81
CA LYS A 65 -4.66 26.99 -3.91
C LYS A 65 -5.20 27.85 -5.03
N GLY A 66 -5.41 27.23 -6.18
CA GLY A 66 -5.92 27.96 -7.30
C GLY A 66 -7.30 28.52 -7.06
N MET A 67 -8.11 27.78 -6.35
CA MET A 67 -9.48 28.22 -6.09
C MET A 67 -9.53 29.31 -5.03
N VAL A 68 -8.79 29.15 -3.97
CA VAL A 68 -8.87 30.07 -2.85
C VAL A 68 -8.15 31.37 -3.12
N GLY A 69 -7.10 31.28 -3.90
CA GLY A 69 -6.37 32.49 -4.24
C GLY A 69 -5.42 32.97 -3.18
N ARG A 70 -5.25 32.23 -2.13
CA ARG A 70 -4.28 32.59 -1.14
C ARG A 70 -3.67 31.35 -0.52
N PRO A 71 -2.44 31.42 -0.10
CA PRO A 71 -1.76 30.25 0.43
C PRO A 71 -2.32 29.86 1.78
N PRO A 72 -2.35 28.57 2.04
CA PRO A 72 -2.80 28.10 3.33
C PRO A 72 -1.82 28.47 4.43
N LYS A 73 -2.36 28.57 5.61
CA LYS A 73 -1.55 28.85 6.75
C LYS A 73 -0.82 27.64 7.15
N ILE A 74 0.43 27.80 7.41
CA ILE A 74 1.24 26.65 7.77
C ILE A 74 1.50 26.64 9.23
N HIS A 75 1.36 25.61 9.78
CA HIS A 75 1.80 25.45 11.08
C HIS A 75 2.09 24.09 11.37
N LYS A 76 2.64 24.14 11.81
CA LYS A 76 3.05 23.12 12.07
C LYS A 76 2.78 22.65 12.81
#